data_cbd0a2b9eb87cdb7ea3ac731025de47f
#
_entry.id   cbd0a2b9eb87cdb7ea3ac731025de47f
#
_cell.length_a   1.000
_cell.length_b   1.000
_cell.length_c   1.000
_cell.angle_alpha   90.00
_cell.angle_beta   90.00
_cell.angle_gamma   90.00
#
_symmetry.space_group_name_H-M   'P 1'
#
loop_
_entity.id
_entity.type
_entity.pdbx_description
1 polymer ?
#
loop_
_entity_poly.entity_id
_entity_poly.type
_entity_poly.pdbx_seq_one_letter_code
_entity_poly.pdbx_strand_id
1 'polypeptide(L)'
;MDYFELSNGAKIPCLGTGPSAVYRRMNDINYKWKWISDIPLIGRLLYRIIYIFKRQKVSRQWVDVLSESLKVGNRLIDYSNSYGDGNLLGQAIIKSGIDRKELFIV
;
A
#
# COMPACT_ATOMS: atom_id res chain seq x y z
N MET A 1 -6.21 22.65 -0.41
CA MET A 1 -4.89 21.97 -0.55
C MET A 1 -3.98 22.85 -1.37
N ASP A 2 -2.74 23.02 -0.94
CA ASP A 2 -1.76 23.82 -1.66
C ASP A 2 -1.13 23.00 -2.78
N TYR A 3 -0.76 23.69 -3.87
CA TYR A 3 -0.16 23.09 -5.05
C TYR A 3 1.12 23.83 -5.45
N PHE A 4 2.11 23.08 -5.91
CA PHE A 4 3.24 23.61 -6.66
C PHE A 4 2.95 23.55 -8.15
N GLU A 5 3.34 24.59 -8.87
CA GLU A 5 3.28 24.60 -10.32
C GLU A 5 4.62 24.14 -10.90
N LEU A 6 4.57 23.13 -11.75
CA LEU A 6 5.73 22.61 -12.46
C LEU A 6 6.05 23.48 -13.69
N SER A 7 7.26 23.35 -14.23
CA SER A 7 7.74 24.12 -15.39
C SER A 7 6.88 23.95 -16.65
N ASN A 8 6.12 22.85 -16.75
CA ASN A 8 5.19 22.56 -17.83
C ASN A 8 3.75 23.06 -17.56
N GLY A 9 3.53 23.82 -16.49
CA GLY A 9 2.23 24.34 -16.07
C GLY A 9 1.33 23.36 -15.32
N ALA A 10 1.76 22.11 -15.10
CA ALA A 10 1.02 21.15 -14.29
C ALA A 10 1.09 21.51 -12.81
N LYS A 11 -0.02 21.33 -12.09
CA LYS A 11 -0.08 21.57 -10.64
C LYS A 11 0.01 20.26 -9.89
N ILE A 12 1.00 20.14 -9.01
CA ILE A 12 1.22 18.99 -8.13
C ILE A 12 0.85 19.34 -6.70
N PRO A 13 0.07 18.52 -5.97
CA PRO A 13 -0.21 18.76 -4.56
C PRO A 13 1.05 18.81 -3.71
N CYS A 14 1.08 19.71 -2.72
CA CYS A 14 2.23 19.84 -1.81
C CYS A 14 2.35 18.71 -0.80
N LEU A 15 1.25 18.00 -0.52
CA LEU A 15 1.22 16.87 0.40
C LEU A 15 0.86 15.59 -0.34
N GLY A 16 1.61 14.53 -0.04
CA GLY A 16 1.40 13.21 -0.61
C GLY A 16 1.41 12.11 0.44
N THR A 17 1.01 10.92 0.04
CA THR A 17 1.08 9.70 0.84
C THR A 17 1.81 8.61 0.06
N GLY A 18 2.45 7.69 0.78
CA GLY A 18 3.14 6.55 0.18
C GLY A 18 3.00 5.27 1.00
N PRO A 19 3.14 4.08 0.38
CA PRO A 19 2.90 2.80 1.01
C PRO A 19 4.09 2.22 1.81
N SER A 20 5.14 2.98 2.05
CA SER A 20 6.37 2.51 2.70
C SER A 20 6.11 1.80 4.05
N ALA A 21 5.15 2.27 4.82
CA ALA A 21 4.76 1.66 6.09
C ALA A 21 4.16 0.26 5.93
N VAL A 22 3.47 0.00 4.82
CA VAL A 22 2.89 -1.31 4.49
C VAL A 22 3.99 -2.30 4.11
N TYR A 23 4.91 -1.86 3.27
CA TYR A 23 6.07 -2.67 2.89
C TYR A 23 6.87 -3.11 4.11
N ARG A 24 7.12 -2.21 5.05
CA ARG A 24 7.77 -2.52 6.33
C ARG A 24 7.00 -3.57 7.12
N ARG A 25 5.67 -3.42 7.26
CA ARG A 25 4.83 -4.41 7.96
C ARG A 25 4.82 -5.78 7.29
N MET A 26 4.84 -5.85 5.96
CA MET A 26 4.92 -7.12 5.24
C MET A 26 6.26 -7.82 5.47
N ASN A 27 7.37 -7.06 5.50
CA ASN A 27 8.68 -7.61 5.84
C ASN A 27 8.76 -8.07 7.30
N ASP A 28 8.15 -7.34 8.24
CA ASP A 28 8.05 -7.74 9.64
C ASP A 28 7.32 -9.08 9.83
N ILE A 29 6.30 -9.36 9.01
CA ILE A 29 5.61 -10.65 9.01
C ILE A 29 6.60 -11.76 8.65
N ASN A 30 7.39 -11.57 7.58
CA ASN A 30 8.39 -12.54 7.17
C ASN A 30 9.41 -12.81 8.29
N TYR A 31 9.94 -11.76 8.88
CA TYR A 31 10.96 -11.88 9.92
C TYR A 31 10.41 -12.54 11.19
N LYS A 32 9.26 -12.10 11.67
CA LYS A 32 8.68 -12.51 12.95
C LYS A 32 8.19 -13.97 12.98
N TRP A 33 7.74 -14.50 11.84
CA TRP A 33 7.09 -15.81 11.78
C TRP A 33 7.90 -16.86 11.01
N LYS A 34 9.06 -16.50 10.47
CA LYS A 34 9.90 -17.42 9.68
C LYS A 34 10.32 -18.65 10.44
N TRP A 35 10.56 -18.56 11.75
CA TRP A 35 10.95 -19.70 12.60
C TRP A 35 9.98 -20.87 12.55
N ILE A 36 8.68 -20.62 12.25
CA ILE A 36 7.68 -21.68 12.10
C ILE A 36 8.03 -22.59 10.92
N SER A 37 8.67 -22.08 9.88
CA SER A 37 9.07 -22.87 8.72
C SER A 37 10.12 -23.94 9.04
N ASP A 38 10.82 -23.78 10.17
CA ASP A 38 11.88 -24.68 10.62
C ASP A 38 11.33 -25.87 11.42
N ILE A 39 10.03 -25.88 11.75
CA ILE A 39 9.36 -27.01 12.38
C ILE A 39 9.29 -28.19 11.40
N PRO A 40 9.79 -29.39 11.76
CA PRO A 40 9.77 -30.56 10.88
C PRO A 40 8.34 -30.92 10.42
N LEU A 41 8.24 -31.50 9.23
CA LEU A 41 7.03 -32.03 8.59
C LEU A 41 5.97 -31.01 8.20
N ILE A 42 5.48 -30.17 9.11
CA ILE A 42 4.33 -29.28 8.87
C ILE A 42 4.68 -27.79 8.87
N GLY A 43 5.88 -27.43 9.33
CA GLY A 43 6.26 -26.02 9.55
C GLY A 43 6.13 -25.14 8.30
N ARG A 44 6.57 -25.63 7.16
CA ARG A 44 6.48 -24.88 5.89
C ARG A 44 5.04 -24.60 5.48
N LEU A 45 4.17 -25.59 5.63
CA LEU A 45 2.74 -25.42 5.30
C LEU A 45 2.07 -24.45 6.26
N LEU A 46 2.31 -24.60 7.55
CA LEU A 46 1.76 -23.74 8.60
C LEU A 46 2.23 -22.28 8.40
N TYR A 47 3.53 -22.09 8.15
CA TYR A 47 4.07 -20.76 7.85
C TYR A 47 3.39 -20.11 6.65
N ARG A 48 3.20 -20.86 5.54
CA ARG A 48 2.53 -20.32 4.34
C ARG A 48 1.10 -19.90 4.63
N ILE A 49 0.35 -20.67 5.39
CA ILE A 49 -1.03 -20.33 5.79
C ILE A 49 -1.05 -19.05 6.61
N ILE A 50 -0.24 -18.98 7.67
CA ILE A 50 -0.13 -17.80 8.54
C ILE A 50 0.29 -16.57 7.74
N TYR A 51 1.27 -16.72 6.85
CA TYR A 51 1.76 -15.63 6.01
C TYR A 51 0.66 -15.08 5.11
N ILE A 52 -0.11 -15.94 4.44
CA ILE A 52 -1.21 -15.54 3.56
C ILE A 52 -2.26 -14.74 4.34
N PHE A 53 -2.72 -15.22 5.49
CA PHE A 53 -3.72 -14.53 6.30
C PHE A 53 -3.23 -13.17 6.81
N LYS A 54 -2.01 -13.12 7.32
CA LYS A 54 -1.43 -11.86 7.83
C LYS A 54 -1.19 -10.86 6.71
N ARG A 55 -0.69 -11.31 5.57
CA ARG A 55 -0.50 -10.46 4.39
C ARG A 55 -1.83 -9.88 3.89
N GLN A 56 -2.88 -10.70 3.81
CA GLN A 56 -4.21 -10.24 3.40
C GLN A 56 -4.76 -9.18 4.36
N LYS A 57 -4.59 -9.38 5.67
CA LYS A 57 -5.01 -8.39 6.67
C LYS A 57 -4.30 -7.05 6.48
N VAL A 58 -2.98 -7.05 6.31
CA VAL A 58 -2.19 -5.83 6.09
C VAL A 58 -2.58 -5.17 4.77
N SER A 59 -2.78 -5.94 3.70
CA SER A 59 -3.21 -5.42 2.40
C SER A 59 -4.57 -4.74 2.47
N ARG A 60 -5.55 -5.33 3.15
CA ARG A 60 -6.87 -4.72 3.36
C ARG A 60 -6.78 -3.41 4.15
N GLN A 61 -6.03 -3.42 5.25
CA GLN A 61 -5.84 -2.21 6.06
C GLN A 61 -5.21 -1.08 5.25
N TRP A 62 -4.26 -1.40 4.37
CA TRP A 62 -3.64 -0.40 3.52
C TRP A 62 -4.62 0.18 2.49
N VAL A 63 -5.39 -0.68 1.83
CA VAL A 63 -6.45 -0.25 0.89
C VAL A 63 -7.44 0.68 1.60
N ASP A 64 -7.85 0.34 2.82
CA ASP A 64 -8.76 1.16 3.61
C ASP A 64 -8.16 2.52 3.95
N VAL A 65 -6.94 2.54 4.49
CA VAL A 65 -6.24 3.77 4.88
C VAL A 65 -6.01 4.69 3.68
N LEU A 66 -5.54 4.14 2.55
CA LEU A 66 -5.33 4.93 1.35
C LEU A 66 -6.65 5.47 0.78
N SER A 67 -7.69 4.63 0.74
CA SER A 67 -9.03 5.06 0.30
C SER A 67 -9.55 6.22 1.14
N GLU A 68 -9.44 6.14 2.48
CA GLU A 68 -9.85 7.23 3.37
C GLU A 68 -8.98 8.49 3.18
N SER A 69 -7.67 8.31 2.98
CA SER A 69 -6.77 9.44 2.67
C SER A 69 -7.18 10.19 1.41
N LEU A 70 -7.61 9.47 0.37
CA LEU A 70 -8.13 10.09 -0.85
C LEU A 70 -9.45 10.83 -0.62
N LYS A 71 -10.36 10.25 0.17
CA LYS A 71 -11.66 10.89 0.50
C LYS A 71 -11.49 12.20 1.27
N VAL A 72 -10.52 12.30 2.16
CA VAL A 72 -10.23 13.54 2.90
C VAL A 72 -9.43 14.57 2.10
N GLY A 73 -9.15 14.31 0.82
CA GLY A 73 -8.62 15.28 -0.11
C GLY A 73 -7.17 15.08 -0.55
N ASN A 74 -6.49 14.02 -0.11
CA ASN A 74 -5.15 13.74 -0.62
C ASN A 74 -5.21 13.38 -2.12
N ARG A 75 -4.30 13.94 -2.92
CA ARG A 75 -4.27 13.76 -4.39
C ARG A 75 -2.91 13.34 -4.93
N LEU A 76 -1.87 13.35 -4.11
CA LEU A 76 -0.52 12.91 -4.49
C LEU A 76 -0.20 11.57 -3.81
N ILE A 77 0.15 10.57 -4.61
CA ILE A 77 0.56 9.24 -4.15
C ILE A 77 1.97 8.96 -4.66
N ASP A 78 2.90 8.78 -3.73
CA ASP A 78 4.23 8.25 -4.03
C ASP A 78 4.15 6.71 -4.05
N TYR A 79 4.36 6.11 -5.20
CA TYR A 79 4.26 4.67 -5.40
C TYR A 79 5.51 4.12 -6.11
N SER A 80 6.00 2.98 -5.62
CA SER A 80 7.07 2.25 -6.28
C SER A 80 6.69 0.77 -6.47
N ASN A 81 7.06 0.19 -7.58
CA ASN A 81 6.88 -1.25 -7.85
C ASN A 81 7.55 -2.15 -6.79
N SER A 82 8.57 -1.63 -6.08
CA SER A 82 9.21 -2.33 -4.97
C SER A 82 8.34 -2.43 -3.71
N TYR A 83 7.29 -1.63 -3.59
CA TYR A 83 6.41 -1.62 -2.42
C TYR A 83 5.31 -2.68 -2.45
N GLY A 84 5.19 -3.43 -3.53
CA GLY A 84 4.24 -4.53 -3.63
C GLY A 84 3.34 -4.46 -4.86
N ASP A 85 2.18 -5.10 -4.76
CA ASP A 85 1.26 -5.25 -5.86
C ASP A 85 0.52 -3.93 -6.17
N GLY A 86 0.73 -3.39 -7.37
CA GLY A 86 0.01 -2.21 -7.88
C GLY A 86 -1.52 -2.39 -7.91
N ASN A 87 -1.99 -3.63 -7.87
CA ASN A 87 -3.39 -3.97 -7.74
C ASN A 87 -4.02 -3.41 -6.45
N LEU A 88 -3.27 -3.36 -5.34
CA LEU A 88 -3.75 -2.76 -4.09
C LEU A 88 -4.00 -1.25 -4.23
N LEU A 89 -3.14 -0.56 -4.97
CA LEU A 89 -3.33 0.85 -5.29
C LEU A 89 -4.60 1.06 -6.12
N GLY A 90 -4.79 0.25 -7.16
CA GLY A 90 -6.01 0.27 -7.97
C GLY A 90 -7.28 0.04 -7.15
N GLN A 91 -7.27 -0.95 -6.25
CA GLN A 91 -8.39 -1.23 -5.34
C GLN A 91 -8.71 -0.04 -4.43
N ALA A 92 -7.68 0.63 -3.88
CA ALA A 92 -7.87 1.79 -3.02
C ALA A 92 -8.48 2.99 -3.78
N ILE A 93 -8.04 3.23 -5.01
CA ILE A 93 -8.60 4.27 -5.88
C ILE A 93 -10.08 3.99 -6.17
N ILE A 94 -10.40 2.78 -6.61
CA ILE A 94 -11.80 2.36 -6.88
C ILE A 94 -12.65 2.53 -5.61
N LYS A 95 -12.17 2.05 -4.48
CA LYS A 95 -12.89 2.14 -3.21
C LYS A 95 -13.11 3.59 -2.75
N SER A 96 -12.20 4.49 -3.06
CA SER A 96 -12.33 5.92 -2.70
C SER A 96 -13.42 6.64 -3.51
N GLY A 97 -13.74 6.16 -4.72
CA GLY A 97 -14.63 6.81 -5.66
C GLY A 97 -14.05 8.06 -6.33
N ILE A 98 -12.75 8.34 -6.13
CA ILE A 98 -12.06 9.49 -6.73
C ILE A 98 -11.61 9.13 -8.15
N ASP A 99 -11.85 10.04 -9.10
CA ASP A 99 -11.40 9.84 -10.49
C ASP A 99 -9.86 9.80 -10.54
N ARG A 100 -9.32 8.82 -11.29
CA ARG A 100 -7.87 8.68 -11.52
C ARG A 100 -7.25 9.96 -12.07
N LYS A 101 -8.00 10.76 -12.84
CA LYS A 101 -7.55 12.03 -13.43
C LYS A 101 -7.28 13.12 -12.39
N GLU A 102 -7.87 13.01 -11.21
CA GLU A 102 -7.63 13.92 -10.09
C GLU A 102 -6.36 13.57 -9.31
N LEU A 103 -5.75 12.39 -9.57
CA LEU A 103 -4.64 11.86 -8.80
C LEU A 103 -3.31 12.06 -9.52
N PHE A 104 -2.33 12.53 -8.77
CA PHE A 104 -0.94 12.59 -9.16
C PHE A 104 -0.22 11.38 -8.54
N ILE A 105 0.25 10.45 -9.37
CA ILE A 105 0.98 9.24 -8.93
C ILE A 105 2.39 9.31 -9.48
N VAL A 106 3.37 9.29 -8.61
CA VAL A 106 4.81 9.34 -8.89
C VAL A 106 5.48 8.04 -8.49
#